data_7cfe21807cacd1d1634a89e3852a18c1
#
_entry.id   7cfe21807cacd1d1634a89e3852a18c1
#
_cell.length_a   1.000
_cell.length_b   1.000
_cell.length_c   1.000
_cell.angle_alpha   90.00
_cell.angle_beta   90.00
_cell.angle_gamma   90.00
#
_symmetry.space_group_name_H-M   'P 1'
#
loop_
_entity.id
_entity.type
_entity.pdbx_description
1 polymer ?
#
loop_
_entity_poly.entity_id
_entity_poly.type
_entity_poly.pdbx_seq_one_letter_code
_entity_poly.pdbx_strand_id
1 'polypeptide(L)'
;MGCGTGGQTFQLAELTQGSVIAVDQHSASIEKLSQKLVQLGLTNRIQAQVGDMAELNMAQSSFDLIWSEGALYNIGIPRSLSICAGLLRTGGYSVFTDAVWCRANPPDAVKAIFESDYPTMGTVADLVSLIESSPFELLNHFPLPPEAWWDDFYTPMERIIEEFLGKYADDPEALEILKQLALEPAAHRKNSDYYNYEFLLREKSRAYQ
;
A
#
# COMPACT_ATOMS: atom_id res chain seq x y z
N MET A 1 -3.38 7.39 -1.04
CA MET A 1 -2.80 7.15 -2.39
C MET A 1 -2.73 5.66 -2.58
N GLY A 2 -3.18 5.12 -3.73
CA GLY A 2 -3.33 3.67 -3.93
C GLY A 2 -4.41 3.09 -3.01
N CYS A 3 -5.61 3.67 -3.02
CA CYS A 3 -6.65 3.35 -2.02
C CYS A 3 -7.40 2.04 -2.29
N GLY A 4 -7.21 1.43 -3.44
CA GLY A 4 -7.94 0.24 -3.84
C GLY A 4 -9.46 0.41 -3.69
N THR A 5 -10.10 -0.58 -3.09
CA THR A 5 -11.56 -0.54 -2.80
C THR A 5 -11.91 0.19 -1.50
N GLY A 6 -10.92 0.82 -0.84
CA GLY A 6 -11.12 1.75 0.28
C GLY A 6 -11.07 1.14 1.68
N GLY A 7 -10.41 0.00 1.88
CA GLY A 7 -10.28 -0.61 3.21
C GLY A 7 -9.80 0.40 4.26
N GLN A 8 -8.59 0.92 4.09
CA GLN A 8 -8.00 1.93 4.97
C GLN A 8 -8.72 3.28 4.93
N THR A 9 -9.33 3.63 3.77
CA THR A 9 -10.06 4.90 3.61
C THR A 9 -11.20 5.03 4.62
N PHE A 10 -11.96 3.95 4.85
CA PHE A 10 -13.05 3.96 5.82
C PHE A 10 -12.52 4.07 7.25
N GLN A 11 -11.47 3.33 7.59
CA GLN A 11 -10.85 3.39 8.93
C GLN A 11 -10.28 4.79 9.22
N LEU A 12 -9.60 5.41 8.25
CA LEU A 12 -9.10 6.79 8.38
C LEU A 12 -10.25 7.78 8.56
N ALA A 13 -11.36 7.61 7.84
CA ALA A 13 -12.52 8.48 7.97
C ALA A 13 -13.22 8.37 9.34
N GLU A 14 -13.12 7.24 10.02
CA GLU A 14 -13.61 7.08 11.40
C GLU A 14 -12.73 7.81 12.42
N LEU A 15 -11.41 7.87 12.16
CA LEU A 15 -10.43 8.50 13.06
C LEU A 15 -10.39 10.03 12.95
N THR A 16 -10.98 10.62 11.92
CA THR A 16 -10.96 12.08 11.70
C THR A 16 -12.34 12.63 11.34
N GLN A 17 -12.56 13.90 11.61
CA GLN A 17 -13.71 14.66 11.09
C GLN A 17 -13.39 15.40 9.78
N GLY A 18 -12.15 15.30 9.30
CA GLY A 18 -11.67 15.94 8.08
C GLY A 18 -12.23 15.31 6.80
N SER A 19 -11.92 15.94 5.67
CA SER A 19 -12.21 15.40 4.33
C SER A 19 -11.11 14.47 3.88
N VAL A 20 -11.48 13.43 3.12
CA VAL A 20 -10.55 12.45 2.56
C VAL A 20 -10.64 12.46 1.04
N ILE A 21 -9.52 12.49 0.36
CA ILE A 21 -9.42 12.23 -1.09
C ILE A 21 -8.75 10.88 -1.28
N ALA A 22 -9.49 9.91 -1.78
CA ALA A 22 -9.05 8.55 -2.05
C ALA A 22 -8.73 8.40 -3.54
N VAL A 23 -7.46 8.10 -3.87
CA VAL A 23 -6.98 8.03 -5.25
C VAL A 23 -6.45 6.63 -5.55
N ASP A 24 -6.85 6.09 -6.69
CA ASP A 24 -6.30 4.86 -7.27
C ASP A 24 -6.35 4.94 -8.80
N GLN A 25 -5.38 4.30 -9.48
CA GLN A 25 -5.40 4.24 -10.94
C GLN A 25 -6.40 3.22 -11.48
N HIS A 26 -6.82 2.25 -10.66
CA HIS A 26 -7.70 1.17 -11.07
C HIS A 26 -9.17 1.60 -10.97
N SER A 27 -9.78 1.91 -12.11
CA SER A 27 -11.14 2.45 -12.19
C SER A 27 -12.22 1.56 -11.56
N ALA A 28 -12.09 0.23 -11.70
CA ALA A 28 -13.04 -0.71 -11.10
C ALA A 28 -13.00 -0.71 -9.56
N SER A 29 -11.83 -0.45 -8.96
CA SER A 29 -11.70 -0.28 -7.50
C SER A 29 -12.37 1.02 -7.04
N ILE A 30 -12.16 2.12 -7.76
CA ILE A 30 -12.79 3.42 -7.48
C ILE A 30 -14.30 3.35 -7.66
N GLU A 31 -14.82 2.62 -8.65
CA GLU A 31 -16.25 2.42 -8.81
C GLU A 31 -16.86 1.69 -7.60
N LYS A 32 -16.25 0.60 -7.15
CA LYS A 32 -16.69 -0.14 -5.94
C LYS A 32 -16.65 0.74 -4.70
N LEU A 33 -15.57 1.51 -4.52
CA LEU A 33 -15.45 2.46 -3.42
C LEU A 33 -16.57 3.51 -3.48
N SER A 34 -16.81 4.12 -4.64
CA SER A 34 -17.83 5.13 -4.84
C SER A 34 -19.25 4.61 -4.51
N GLN A 35 -19.58 3.40 -4.96
CA GLN A 35 -20.85 2.75 -4.64
C GLN A 35 -21.01 2.56 -3.12
N LYS A 36 -19.96 2.12 -2.43
CA LYS A 36 -19.97 1.95 -0.98
C LYS A 36 -20.09 3.28 -0.23
N LEU A 37 -19.44 4.34 -0.71
CA LEU A 37 -19.57 5.70 -0.16
C LEU A 37 -21.01 6.22 -0.22
N VAL A 38 -21.72 5.98 -1.33
CA VAL A 38 -23.13 6.32 -1.47
C VAL A 38 -23.98 5.54 -0.48
N GLN A 39 -23.77 4.21 -0.38
CA GLN A 39 -24.51 3.35 0.55
C GLN A 39 -24.36 3.77 2.02
N LEU A 40 -23.15 4.24 2.39
CA LEU A 40 -22.82 4.68 3.76
C LEU A 40 -23.11 6.17 4.02
N GLY A 41 -23.55 6.95 3.03
CA GLY A 41 -23.78 8.38 3.17
C GLY A 41 -22.51 9.21 3.43
N LEU A 42 -21.35 8.75 2.94
CA LEU A 42 -20.04 9.37 3.20
C LEU A 42 -19.53 10.27 2.07
N THR A 43 -20.30 10.46 1.00
CA THR A 43 -19.91 11.22 -0.20
C THR A 43 -19.63 12.71 0.04
N ASN A 44 -20.13 13.26 1.13
CA ASN A 44 -19.85 14.64 1.56
C ASN A 44 -18.49 14.79 2.28
N ARG A 45 -17.87 13.69 2.69
CA ARG A 45 -16.60 13.65 3.43
C ARG A 45 -15.48 12.98 2.68
N ILE A 46 -15.80 11.99 1.84
CA ILE A 46 -14.82 11.18 1.11
C ILE A 46 -15.09 11.33 -0.38
N GLN A 47 -14.07 11.78 -1.10
CA GLN A 47 -14.07 11.85 -2.56
C GLN A 47 -13.18 10.73 -3.10
N ALA A 48 -13.75 9.79 -3.84
CA ALA A 48 -13.01 8.78 -4.58
C ALA A 48 -12.75 9.25 -6.02
N GLN A 49 -11.54 9.14 -6.51
CA GLN A 49 -11.18 9.54 -7.86
C GLN A 49 -10.17 8.59 -8.50
N VAL A 50 -10.36 8.33 -9.79
CA VAL A 50 -9.34 7.66 -10.61
C VAL A 50 -8.21 8.65 -10.87
N GLY A 51 -6.97 8.24 -10.61
CA GLY A 51 -5.80 9.08 -10.86
C GLY A 51 -4.50 8.32 -10.70
N ASP A 52 -3.49 8.74 -11.46
CA ASP A 52 -2.12 8.31 -11.29
C ASP A 52 -1.48 9.10 -10.13
N MET A 53 -0.99 8.39 -9.11
CA MET A 53 -0.32 9.02 -7.98
C MET A 53 0.98 9.73 -8.36
N ALA A 54 1.54 9.43 -9.54
CA ALA A 54 2.69 10.11 -10.08
C ALA A 54 2.37 11.47 -10.72
N GLU A 55 1.09 11.75 -11.05
CA GLU A 55 0.65 12.92 -11.81
C GLU A 55 -0.60 13.58 -11.19
N LEU A 56 -0.62 13.70 -9.87
CA LEU A 56 -1.75 14.30 -9.15
C LEU A 56 -1.85 15.81 -9.41
N ASN A 57 -2.97 16.22 -10.02
CA ASN A 57 -3.28 17.64 -10.19
C ASN A 57 -4.00 18.16 -8.92
N MET A 58 -3.26 18.33 -7.85
CA MET A 58 -3.75 18.82 -6.55
C MET A 58 -2.94 20.04 -6.11
N ALA A 59 -3.58 20.89 -5.30
CA ALA A 59 -2.90 22.09 -4.78
C ALA A 59 -1.71 21.70 -3.89
N GLN A 60 -0.59 22.41 -4.08
CA GLN A 60 0.59 22.23 -3.23
C GLN A 60 0.29 22.68 -1.80
N SER A 61 0.93 22.02 -0.84
CA SER A 61 0.83 22.36 0.60
C SER A 61 -0.62 22.40 1.13
N SER A 62 -1.49 21.51 0.62
CA SER A 62 -2.93 21.53 0.94
C SER A 62 -3.39 20.34 1.81
N PHE A 63 -2.53 19.36 2.06
CA PHE A 63 -2.87 18.18 2.83
C PHE A 63 -2.19 18.18 4.21
N ASP A 64 -2.93 17.71 5.21
CA ASP A 64 -2.45 17.48 6.57
C ASP A 64 -1.81 16.10 6.72
N LEU A 65 -2.36 15.11 6.01
CA LEU A 65 -1.93 13.73 6.05
C LEU A 65 -1.99 13.11 4.66
N ILE A 66 -0.95 12.38 4.30
CA ILE A 66 -0.94 11.45 3.17
C ILE A 66 -0.73 10.04 3.70
N TRP A 67 -1.64 9.13 3.31
CA TRP A 67 -1.61 7.73 3.70
C TRP A 67 -1.53 6.83 2.46
N SER A 68 -0.65 5.83 2.48
CA SER A 68 -0.47 4.88 1.39
C SER A 68 0.06 3.56 1.91
N GLU A 69 -0.62 2.47 1.62
CA GLU A 69 -0.17 1.14 2.01
C GLU A 69 0.09 0.29 0.77
N GLY A 70 1.30 -0.29 0.69
CA GLY A 70 1.70 -1.20 -0.38
C GLY A 70 1.56 -0.64 -1.79
N ALA A 71 1.74 0.67 -2.00
CA ALA A 71 1.48 1.29 -3.30
C ALA A 71 2.58 2.21 -3.82
N LEU A 72 3.31 2.91 -2.94
CA LEU A 72 4.26 3.95 -3.37
C LEU A 72 5.45 3.40 -4.17
N TYR A 73 5.81 2.15 -3.98
CA TYR A 73 6.88 1.49 -4.75
C TYR A 73 6.60 1.49 -6.26
N ASN A 74 5.33 1.47 -6.68
CA ASN A 74 4.94 1.48 -8.10
C ASN A 74 5.46 2.71 -8.88
N ILE A 75 5.68 3.82 -8.19
CA ILE A 75 6.26 5.05 -8.78
C ILE A 75 7.69 5.32 -8.31
N GLY A 76 8.23 4.42 -7.46
CA GLY A 76 9.53 4.54 -6.82
C GLY A 76 9.51 5.43 -5.58
N ILE A 77 10.12 4.97 -4.50
CA ILE A 77 10.11 5.66 -3.21
C ILE A 77 10.68 7.08 -3.30
N PRO A 78 11.82 7.36 -3.96
CA PRO A 78 12.33 8.74 -4.07
C PRO A 78 11.35 9.72 -4.74
N ARG A 79 10.68 9.29 -5.82
CA ARG A 79 9.66 10.11 -6.51
C ARG A 79 8.44 10.34 -5.63
N SER A 80 7.98 9.29 -4.93
CA SER A 80 6.83 9.40 -4.02
C SER A 80 7.08 10.34 -2.85
N LEU A 81 8.33 10.34 -2.29
CA LEU A 81 8.74 11.29 -1.26
C LEU A 81 8.62 12.72 -1.77
N SER A 82 9.12 13.02 -2.98
CA SER A 82 9.04 14.35 -3.57
C SER A 82 7.60 14.82 -3.79
N ILE A 83 6.73 13.93 -4.30
CA ILE A 83 5.30 14.23 -4.54
C ILE A 83 4.60 14.50 -3.19
N CYS A 84 4.78 13.62 -2.21
CA CYS A 84 4.19 13.81 -0.87
C CYS A 84 4.66 15.11 -0.22
N ALA A 85 5.95 15.45 -0.35
CA ALA A 85 6.47 16.70 0.19
C ALA A 85 5.85 17.94 -0.47
N GLY A 86 5.59 17.89 -1.79
CA GLY A 86 4.90 18.97 -2.50
C GLY A 86 3.46 19.15 -2.04
N LEU A 87 2.72 18.06 -1.85
CA LEU A 87 1.30 18.10 -1.50
C LEU A 87 1.05 18.42 -0.02
N LEU A 88 1.92 17.97 0.88
CA LEU A 88 1.78 18.22 2.31
C LEU A 88 2.12 19.68 2.68
N ARG A 89 1.36 20.25 3.58
CA ARG A 89 1.76 21.47 4.28
C ARG A 89 2.98 21.20 5.18
N THR A 90 3.70 22.23 5.53
CA THR A 90 4.77 22.14 6.54
C THR A 90 4.19 21.65 7.87
N GLY A 91 4.83 20.67 8.50
CA GLY A 91 4.30 19.98 9.68
C GLY A 91 3.15 19.00 9.37
N GLY A 92 2.91 18.72 8.10
CA GLY A 92 1.99 17.65 7.68
C GLY A 92 2.68 16.28 7.71
N TYR A 93 1.91 15.24 7.86
CA TYR A 93 2.38 13.87 8.07
C TYR A 93 2.22 13.02 6.83
N SER A 94 3.13 12.08 6.63
CA SER A 94 2.95 11.00 5.67
C SER A 94 3.19 9.67 6.34
N VAL A 95 2.27 8.74 6.12
CA VAL A 95 2.38 7.35 6.53
C VAL A 95 2.34 6.48 5.29
N PHE A 96 3.26 5.54 5.19
CA PHE A 96 3.21 4.54 4.15
C PHE A 96 3.74 3.20 4.66
N THR A 97 3.33 2.13 3.98
CA THR A 97 3.99 0.83 4.13
C THR A 97 4.73 0.48 2.86
N ASP A 98 5.84 -0.21 3.03
CA ASP A 98 6.62 -0.73 1.93
C ASP A 98 7.20 -2.10 2.26
N ALA A 99 7.36 -2.96 1.23
CA ALA A 99 7.99 -4.25 1.40
C ALA A 99 9.50 -4.09 1.56
N VAL A 100 10.08 -4.83 2.50
CA VAL A 100 11.51 -4.76 2.83
C VAL A 100 12.11 -6.13 3.02
N TRP A 101 13.39 -6.26 2.69
CA TRP A 101 14.19 -7.41 3.07
C TRP A 101 14.55 -7.33 4.55
N CYS A 102 14.20 -8.38 5.31
CA CYS A 102 14.53 -8.52 6.73
C CYS A 102 15.85 -9.27 6.94
N ARG A 103 16.27 -10.09 5.96
CA ARG A 103 17.52 -10.86 6.00
C ARG A 103 18.28 -10.73 4.69
N ALA A 104 19.61 -10.76 4.79
CA ALA A 104 20.47 -10.85 3.63
C ALA A 104 20.33 -12.22 2.95
N ASN A 105 20.55 -12.23 1.62
CA ASN A 105 20.56 -13.45 0.80
C ASN A 105 19.26 -14.29 0.91
N PRO A 106 18.08 -13.73 0.62
CA PRO A 106 16.86 -14.52 0.56
C PRO A 106 16.99 -15.62 -0.49
N PRO A 107 16.32 -16.79 -0.30
CA PRO A 107 16.30 -17.86 -1.30
C PRO A 107 15.81 -17.35 -2.67
N ASP A 108 16.32 -17.95 -3.76
CA ASP A 108 15.95 -17.51 -5.12
C ASP A 108 14.44 -17.58 -5.37
N ALA A 109 13.76 -18.57 -4.81
CA ALA A 109 12.30 -18.68 -4.89
C ALA A 109 11.57 -17.52 -4.21
N VAL A 110 12.16 -16.91 -3.18
CA VAL A 110 11.61 -15.72 -2.49
C VAL A 110 11.91 -14.46 -3.27
N LYS A 111 13.13 -14.34 -3.82
CA LYS A 111 13.48 -13.21 -4.70
C LYS A 111 12.54 -13.13 -5.90
N ALA A 112 12.27 -14.28 -6.54
CA ALA A 112 11.43 -14.35 -7.72
C ALA A 112 10.01 -13.83 -7.50
N ILE A 113 9.49 -13.84 -6.25
CA ILE A 113 8.18 -13.27 -5.92
C ILE A 113 8.17 -11.75 -6.14
N PHE A 114 9.27 -11.08 -5.78
CA PHE A 114 9.36 -9.62 -5.82
C PHE A 114 10.10 -9.08 -7.06
N GLU A 115 10.93 -9.89 -7.72
CA GLU A 115 11.76 -9.42 -8.85
C GLU A 115 10.97 -8.89 -10.03
N SER A 116 9.76 -9.43 -10.29
CA SER A 116 8.92 -8.96 -11.38
C SER A 116 8.28 -7.61 -11.08
N ASP A 117 7.83 -7.41 -9.85
CA ASP A 117 6.97 -6.28 -9.48
C ASP A 117 7.72 -5.20 -8.70
N TYR A 118 8.71 -5.59 -7.91
CA TYR A 118 9.49 -4.67 -7.09
C TYR A 118 11.00 -5.01 -7.08
N PRO A 119 11.69 -4.95 -8.22
CA PRO A 119 13.12 -5.32 -8.33
C PRO A 119 14.05 -4.42 -7.50
N THR A 120 13.60 -3.24 -7.09
CA THR A 120 14.36 -2.29 -6.27
C THR A 120 14.05 -2.39 -4.77
N MET A 121 13.36 -3.45 -4.33
CA MET A 121 13.06 -3.68 -2.93
C MET A 121 14.33 -3.68 -2.09
N GLY A 122 14.40 -2.77 -1.13
CA GLY A 122 15.53 -2.57 -0.23
C GLY A 122 15.29 -3.14 1.18
N THR A 123 16.15 -2.75 2.09
CA THR A 123 16.02 -3.00 3.53
C THR A 123 15.36 -1.81 4.25
N VAL A 124 14.99 -1.98 5.52
CA VAL A 124 14.53 -0.86 6.36
C VAL A 124 15.58 0.27 6.40
N ALA A 125 16.87 -0.06 6.49
CA ALA A 125 17.96 0.92 6.51
C ALA A 125 18.03 1.73 5.20
N ASP A 126 17.76 1.10 4.06
CA ASP A 126 17.70 1.81 2.77
C ASP A 126 16.53 2.79 2.74
N LEU A 127 15.34 2.40 3.21
CA LEU A 127 14.17 3.30 3.30
C LEU A 127 14.41 4.46 4.26
N VAL A 128 15.00 4.20 5.43
CA VAL A 128 15.37 5.25 6.40
C VAL A 128 16.33 6.26 5.75
N SER A 129 17.37 5.78 5.07
CA SER A 129 18.33 6.63 4.37
C SER A 129 17.70 7.50 3.28
N LEU A 130 16.72 6.94 2.53
CA LEU A 130 15.95 7.70 1.54
C LEU A 130 15.11 8.80 2.20
N ILE A 131 14.47 8.51 3.34
CA ILE A 131 13.68 9.50 4.09
C ILE A 131 14.59 10.60 4.65
N GLU A 132 15.72 10.25 5.26
CA GLU A 132 16.70 11.21 5.81
C GLU A 132 17.29 12.14 4.74
N SER A 133 17.37 11.65 3.49
CA SER A 133 17.83 12.42 2.33
C SER A 133 16.73 13.26 1.67
N SER A 134 15.52 13.29 2.25
CA SER A 134 14.33 13.95 1.73
C SER A 134 13.87 15.09 2.65
N PRO A 135 12.86 15.90 2.26
CA PRO A 135 12.30 16.95 3.13
C PRO A 135 11.49 16.42 4.34
N PHE A 136 11.65 15.17 4.72
CA PHE A 136 10.95 14.56 5.84
C PHE A 136 11.87 14.25 7.01
N GLU A 137 11.29 14.32 8.21
CA GLU A 137 11.84 13.76 9.43
C GLU A 137 11.12 12.44 9.73
N LEU A 138 11.88 11.36 9.87
CA LEU A 138 11.32 10.06 10.27
C LEU A 138 10.98 10.13 11.77
N LEU A 139 9.72 9.94 12.11
CA LEU A 139 9.25 9.97 13.50
C LEU A 139 9.26 8.57 14.12
N ASN A 140 8.83 7.57 13.35
CA ASN A 140 8.78 6.19 13.80
C ASN A 140 8.69 5.25 12.61
N HIS A 141 9.12 4.00 12.81
CA HIS A 141 8.85 2.89 11.91
C HIS A 141 8.67 1.60 12.72
N PHE A 142 7.90 0.67 12.20
CA PHE A 142 7.67 -0.64 12.82
C PHE A 142 7.21 -1.65 11.76
N PRO A 143 7.56 -2.94 11.94
CA PRO A 143 7.13 -3.99 11.03
C PRO A 143 5.63 -4.28 11.16
N LEU A 144 5.01 -4.68 10.05
CA LEU A 144 3.66 -5.23 10.08
C LEU A 144 3.66 -6.49 10.95
N PRO A 145 2.75 -6.61 11.94
CA PRO A 145 2.68 -7.79 12.77
C PRO A 145 2.30 -9.02 11.93
N PRO A 146 2.86 -10.21 12.24
CA PRO A 146 2.62 -11.42 11.45
C PRO A 146 1.14 -11.78 11.31
N GLU A 147 0.32 -11.47 12.31
CA GLU A 147 -1.12 -11.73 12.33
C GLU A 147 -1.84 -10.98 11.21
N ALA A 148 -1.43 -9.75 10.89
CA ALA A 148 -2.05 -8.95 9.83
C ALA A 148 -1.88 -9.57 8.43
N TRP A 149 -0.77 -10.28 8.18
CA TRP A 149 -0.59 -11.03 6.95
C TRP A 149 -1.63 -12.15 6.79
N TRP A 150 -1.97 -12.83 7.89
CA TRP A 150 -2.88 -13.96 7.86
C TRP A 150 -4.34 -13.54 8.00
N ASP A 151 -4.66 -12.75 9.01
CA ASP A 151 -6.04 -12.44 9.35
C ASP A 151 -6.72 -11.58 8.28
N ASP A 152 -6.00 -10.58 7.76
CA ASP A 152 -6.56 -9.60 6.84
C ASP A 152 -6.27 -9.88 5.36
N PHE A 153 -5.29 -10.75 5.05
CA PHE A 153 -4.88 -10.96 3.66
C PHE A 153 -4.85 -12.44 3.23
N TYR A 154 -3.94 -13.26 3.76
CA TYR A 154 -3.76 -14.62 3.23
C TYR A 154 -4.90 -15.58 3.58
N THR A 155 -5.45 -15.54 4.79
CA THR A 155 -6.56 -16.42 5.16
C THR A 155 -7.82 -16.12 4.34
N PRO A 156 -8.25 -14.87 4.14
CA PRO A 156 -9.32 -14.55 3.21
C PRO A 156 -9.01 -14.97 1.76
N MET A 157 -7.78 -14.77 1.30
CA MET A 157 -7.34 -15.15 -0.04
C MET A 157 -7.42 -16.66 -0.26
N GLU A 158 -6.90 -17.48 0.67
CA GLU A 158 -6.94 -18.93 0.60
C GLU A 158 -8.39 -19.44 0.53
N ARG A 159 -9.32 -18.85 1.28
CA ARG A 159 -10.75 -19.19 1.24
C ARG A 159 -11.37 -18.90 -0.14
N ILE A 160 -11.06 -17.75 -0.72
CA ILE A 160 -11.56 -17.38 -2.06
C ILE A 160 -10.98 -18.32 -3.12
N ILE A 161 -9.70 -18.67 -3.03
CA ILE A 161 -9.06 -19.62 -3.94
C ILE A 161 -9.75 -20.99 -3.84
N GLU A 162 -10.00 -21.49 -2.63
CA GLU A 162 -10.67 -22.79 -2.40
C GLU A 162 -12.09 -22.80 -2.98
N GLU A 163 -12.87 -21.73 -2.75
CA GLU A 163 -14.21 -21.56 -3.34
C GLU A 163 -14.15 -21.59 -4.87
N PHE A 164 -13.21 -20.84 -5.46
CA PHE A 164 -13.09 -20.70 -6.90
C PHE A 164 -12.53 -21.94 -7.59
N LEU A 165 -11.70 -22.73 -6.93
CA LEU A 165 -11.27 -24.04 -7.44
C LEU A 165 -12.47 -24.97 -7.66
N GLY A 166 -13.46 -24.95 -6.76
CA GLY A 166 -14.71 -25.69 -6.94
C GLY A 166 -15.60 -25.13 -8.04
N LYS A 167 -15.73 -23.78 -8.10
CA LYS A 167 -16.58 -23.10 -9.08
C LYS A 167 -16.08 -23.20 -10.52
N TYR A 168 -14.78 -23.19 -10.72
CA TYR A 168 -14.12 -23.20 -12.03
C TYR A 168 -13.41 -24.54 -12.31
N ALA A 169 -13.90 -25.64 -11.74
CA ALA A 169 -13.28 -26.96 -11.87
C ALA A 169 -13.09 -27.44 -13.32
N ASP A 170 -13.95 -26.99 -14.24
CA ASP A 170 -13.93 -27.34 -15.66
C ASP A 170 -13.24 -26.27 -16.54
N ASP A 171 -12.64 -25.24 -15.95
CA ASP A 171 -11.95 -24.16 -16.66
C ASP A 171 -10.42 -24.23 -16.42
N PRO A 172 -9.63 -24.77 -17.38
CA PRO A 172 -8.19 -24.94 -17.21
C PRO A 172 -7.42 -23.63 -17.03
N GLU A 173 -7.87 -22.53 -17.67
CA GLU A 173 -7.22 -21.23 -17.57
C GLU A 173 -7.43 -20.62 -16.17
N ALA A 174 -8.66 -20.68 -15.67
CA ALA A 174 -8.96 -20.24 -14.32
C ALA A 174 -8.21 -21.07 -13.26
N LEU A 175 -8.14 -22.39 -13.44
CA LEU A 175 -7.40 -23.28 -12.53
C LEU A 175 -5.91 -22.94 -12.48
N GLU A 176 -5.30 -22.60 -13.61
CA GLU A 176 -3.89 -22.22 -13.64
C GLU A 176 -3.66 -20.89 -12.89
N ILE A 177 -4.51 -19.89 -13.10
CA ILE A 177 -4.46 -18.62 -12.35
C ILE A 177 -4.60 -18.87 -10.84
N LEU A 178 -5.56 -19.67 -10.43
CA LEU A 178 -5.78 -19.99 -9.01
C LEU A 178 -4.59 -20.72 -8.37
N LYS A 179 -3.95 -21.62 -9.12
CA LYS A 179 -2.71 -22.28 -8.67
C LYS A 179 -1.56 -21.28 -8.47
N GLN A 180 -1.39 -20.32 -9.40
CA GLN A 180 -0.38 -19.30 -9.29
C GLN A 180 -0.64 -18.40 -8.06
N LEU A 181 -1.88 -17.97 -7.85
CA LEU A 181 -2.27 -17.20 -6.67
C LEU A 181 -2.01 -17.94 -5.35
N ALA A 182 -2.17 -19.27 -5.32
CA ALA A 182 -1.90 -20.08 -4.13
C ALA A 182 -0.40 -20.20 -3.77
N LEU A 183 0.49 -19.88 -4.69
CA LEU A 183 1.95 -19.95 -4.43
C LEU A 183 2.41 -18.91 -3.41
N GLU A 184 1.83 -17.72 -3.42
CA GLU A 184 2.25 -16.60 -2.57
C GLU A 184 2.02 -16.90 -1.07
N PRO A 185 0.81 -17.24 -0.58
CA PRO A 185 0.62 -17.59 0.83
C PRO A 185 1.45 -18.81 1.26
N ALA A 186 1.64 -19.80 0.37
CA ALA A 186 2.48 -20.96 0.65
C ALA A 186 3.97 -20.59 0.77
N ALA A 187 4.45 -19.66 -0.04
CA ALA A 187 5.81 -19.14 0.03
C ALA A 187 6.01 -18.30 1.29
N HIS A 188 5.06 -17.43 1.62
CA HIS A 188 5.10 -16.62 2.85
C HIS A 188 5.17 -17.50 4.10
N ARG A 189 4.35 -18.55 4.19
CA ARG A 189 4.35 -19.48 5.35
C ARG A 189 5.73 -20.11 5.61
N LYS A 190 6.53 -20.29 4.56
CA LYS A 190 7.87 -20.91 4.66
C LYS A 190 9.00 -19.89 4.84
N ASN A 191 8.79 -18.64 4.42
CA ASN A 191 9.87 -17.69 4.22
C ASN A 191 9.57 -16.29 4.80
N SER A 192 8.58 -16.16 5.69
CA SER A 192 8.19 -14.89 6.32
C SER A 192 9.33 -14.17 7.05
N ASP A 193 10.39 -14.91 7.43
CA ASP A 193 11.60 -14.34 8.05
C ASP A 193 12.46 -13.49 7.10
N TYR A 194 12.28 -13.62 5.78
CA TYR A 194 13.15 -12.93 4.80
C TYR A 194 12.62 -11.58 4.37
N TYR A 195 11.32 -11.33 4.47
CA TYR A 195 10.69 -10.08 4.08
C TYR A 195 9.50 -9.75 4.98
N ASN A 196 9.16 -8.48 5.05
CA ASN A 196 7.96 -7.99 5.72
C ASN A 196 7.53 -6.66 5.08
N TYR A 197 6.37 -6.17 5.46
CA TYR A 197 6.04 -4.76 5.29
C TYR A 197 6.49 -3.96 6.51
N GLU A 198 7.07 -2.80 6.27
CA GLU A 198 7.43 -1.84 7.29
C GLU A 198 6.49 -0.64 7.19
N PHE A 199 5.90 -0.22 8.30
CA PHE A 199 5.22 1.06 8.44
C PHE A 199 6.25 2.15 8.71
N LEU A 200 6.13 3.29 7.98
CA LEU A 200 7.00 4.45 8.18
C LEU A 200 6.14 5.69 8.37
N LEU A 201 6.28 6.32 9.53
CA LEU A 201 5.62 7.58 9.90
C LEU A 201 6.64 8.71 9.84
N ARG A 202 6.35 9.75 9.09
CA ARG A 202 7.24 10.89 8.87
C ARG A 202 6.48 12.22 8.85
N GLU A 203 7.15 13.29 9.28
CA GLU A 203 6.64 14.66 9.24
C GLU A 203 7.41 15.47 8.19
N LYS A 204 6.70 16.31 7.42
CA LYS A 204 7.36 17.27 6.53
C LYS A 204 8.07 18.34 7.36
N SER A 205 9.40 18.35 7.31
CA SER A 205 10.26 19.21 8.10
C SER A 205 10.02 20.69 7.80
N ARG A 206 10.15 21.53 8.84
CA ARG A 206 10.13 23.00 8.74
C ARG A 206 11.43 23.57 8.19
N ALA A 207 12.50 22.80 8.18
CA ALA A 207 13.82 23.25 7.77
C ALA A 207 14.02 23.35 6.24
N TYR A 208 13.13 22.80 5.44
CA TYR A 208 13.19 22.78 3.97
C TYR A 208 12.23 23.82 3.33
N GLN A 209 12.26 25.03 3.83
CA GLN A 209 11.60 26.19 3.19
C GLN A 209 12.56 26.97 2.30
#